data_327420fd26c70438953ff48c2f5924e9
#
_entry.id   327420fd26c70438953ff48c2f5924e9
#
_cell.length_a   1.000
_cell.length_b   1.000
_cell.length_c   1.000
_cell.angle_alpha   90.00
_cell.angle_beta   90.00
_cell.angle_gamma   90.00
#
_symmetry.space_group_name_H-M   'P 1'
#
loop_
_entity.id
_entity.type
_entity.pdbx_description
1 polymer ?
#
loop_
_entity_poly.entity_id
_entity_poly.type
_entity_poly.pdbx_seq_one_letter_code
_entity_poly.pdbx_strand_id
1 'polypeptide(L)'
;MQNDNNITLLEQQMANNEDICCSCGNITSFPQAFFDRFHVTDVGIIVCTSGSFSFTCEGVEYQVATGETAFLSHGVCFTVTRHSADYSVVIILYRVDSIRDILGNTVVGMKFMEFVNPKPCRVMHTGHEDELTHYSQLLAAGNGDANVFALNERRLLLLSLTYRLCSILRALSTDGDNEPSRKLETYMRLMQLIDSHYAEERGVRYYADRLCLSPKYLTMLVKSVSGNTVQQLVFKAITKKAVSLITTTDKSIKEIADILNFPNASAFGTFFKKQVGMSPINYRQKGG
;
A
#
# COMPACT_ATOMS: atom_id res chain seq x y z
N MET A 1 20.04 -24.97 7.01
CA MET A 1 19.12 -25.41 5.95
C MET A 1 17.76 -24.65 5.93
N GLN A 2 17.01 -24.53 7.05
CA GLN A 2 15.70 -23.84 7.01
C GLN A 2 15.86 -22.31 6.85
N ASN A 3 16.85 -21.68 7.46
CA ASN A 3 17.14 -20.26 7.35
C ASN A 3 17.60 -19.85 5.94
N ASP A 4 18.42 -20.68 5.28
CA ASP A 4 18.90 -20.39 3.93
C ASP A 4 17.77 -20.40 2.90
N ASN A 5 16.77 -21.28 3.08
CA ASN A 5 15.58 -21.29 2.23
C ASN A 5 14.70 -20.04 2.42
N ASN A 6 14.61 -19.52 3.63
CA ASN A 6 13.74 -18.37 3.95
C ASN A 6 14.26 -17.06 3.34
N ILE A 7 15.58 -16.85 3.35
CA ILE A 7 16.19 -15.69 2.71
C ILE A 7 16.15 -15.82 1.19
N THR A 8 16.46 -17.00 0.64
CA THR A 8 16.40 -17.25 -0.80
C THR A 8 15.02 -16.96 -1.37
N LEU A 9 13.95 -17.34 -0.66
CA LEU A 9 12.58 -17.03 -1.04
C LEU A 9 12.34 -15.53 -1.09
N LEU A 10 12.74 -14.79 -0.05
CA LEU A 10 12.59 -13.34 0.00
C LEU A 10 13.35 -12.65 -1.14
N GLU A 11 14.60 -13.06 -1.40
CA GLU A 11 15.41 -12.51 -2.48
C GLU A 11 14.82 -12.80 -3.87
N GLN A 12 14.24 -13.98 -4.08
CA GLN A 12 13.53 -14.31 -5.32
C GLN A 12 12.30 -13.44 -5.51
N GLN A 13 11.48 -13.24 -4.46
CA GLN A 13 10.32 -12.36 -4.51
C GLN A 13 10.72 -10.92 -4.84
N MET A 14 11.78 -10.42 -4.23
CA MET A 14 12.32 -9.08 -4.50
C MET A 14 12.83 -8.97 -5.94
N ALA A 15 13.59 -9.97 -6.43
CA ALA A 15 14.11 -10.01 -7.80
C ALA A 15 12.98 -10.08 -8.84
N ASN A 16 11.89 -10.80 -8.55
CA ASN A 16 10.69 -10.88 -9.38
C ASN A 16 9.80 -9.63 -9.27
N ASN A 17 10.15 -8.67 -8.40
CA ASN A 17 9.36 -7.48 -8.15
C ASN A 17 7.91 -7.79 -7.74
N GLU A 18 7.74 -8.81 -6.91
CA GLU A 18 6.43 -9.21 -6.40
C GLU A 18 5.80 -8.13 -5.52
N ASP A 19 4.47 -8.09 -5.49
CA ASP A 19 3.73 -7.12 -4.68
C ASP A 19 3.83 -7.39 -3.17
N ILE A 20 4.14 -8.64 -2.79
CA ILE A 20 4.33 -9.07 -1.41
C ILE A 20 5.63 -9.88 -1.35
N CYS A 21 6.60 -9.34 -0.63
CA CYS A 21 7.88 -10.00 -0.36
C CYS A 21 8.01 -10.19 1.15
N CYS A 22 8.12 -11.42 1.61
CA CYS A 22 8.24 -11.71 3.04
C CYS A 22 9.15 -12.90 3.32
N SER A 23 9.86 -12.83 4.45
CA SER A 23 10.58 -14.00 4.96
C SER A 23 9.59 -15.02 5.50
N CYS A 24 9.89 -16.31 5.33
CA CYS A 24 9.08 -17.38 5.94
C CYS A 24 9.46 -17.57 7.42
N GLY A 25 9.06 -16.59 8.27
CA GLY A 25 9.50 -16.52 9.66
C GLY A 25 10.89 -15.87 9.80
N ASN A 26 11.61 -16.26 10.85
CA ASN A 26 12.89 -15.69 11.22
C ASN A 26 13.99 -15.99 10.19
N ILE A 27 14.81 -14.97 9.92
CA ILE A 27 16.05 -15.08 9.15
C ILE A 27 17.20 -14.47 9.96
N THR A 28 18.40 -15.02 9.80
CA THR A 28 19.65 -14.61 10.47
C THR A 28 20.64 -13.95 9.50
N SER A 29 20.18 -13.58 8.31
CA SER A 29 20.93 -12.79 7.35
C SER A 29 19.98 -11.85 6.62
N PHE A 30 20.44 -10.63 6.33
CA PHE A 30 19.68 -9.71 5.49
C PHE A 30 19.92 -10.02 4.01
N PRO A 31 18.93 -9.78 3.12
CA PRO A 31 19.15 -9.76 1.69
C PRO A 31 20.32 -8.84 1.33
N GLN A 32 21.15 -9.24 0.38
CA GLN A 32 22.31 -8.44 -0.05
C GLN A 32 21.91 -7.02 -0.47
N ALA A 33 20.74 -6.86 -1.09
CA ALA A 33 20.21 -5.57 -1.51
C ALA A 33 20.01 -4.58 -0.36
N PHE A 34 19.90 -5.03 0.90
CA PHE A 34 19.70 -4.16 2.07
C PHE A 34 21.00 -3.50 2.55
N PHE A 35 22.15 -4.00 2.15
CA PHE A 35 23.45 -3.37 2.41
C PHE A 35 23.78 -2.28 1.39
N ASP A 36 23.07 -2.27 0.27
CA ASP A 36 23.06 -1.19 -0.69
C ASP A 36 21.89 -0.23 -0.42
N ARG A 37 21.75 0.81 -1.21
CA ARG A 37 20.66 1.77 -1.05
C ARG A 37 19.32 1.16 -1.51
N PHE A 38 18.64 0.45 -0.62
CA PHE A 38 17.38 -0.22 -0.93
C PHE A 38 16.18 0.72 -0.87
N HIS A 39 15.36 0.70 -1.90
CA HIS A 39 14.12 1.49 -1.98
C HIS A 39 12.91 0.67 -1.53
N VAL A 40 12.22 1.13 -0.48
CA VAL A 40 10.94 0.56 -0.06
C VAL A 40 9.84 1.07 -0.98
N THR A 41 9.19 0.17 -1.72
CA THR A 41 8.16 0.56 -2.70
C THR A 41 6.91 1.15 -2.06
N ASP A 42 6.40 0.53 -0.97
CA ASP A 42 5.24 1.06 -0.24
C ASP A 42 5.41 0.93 1.28
N VAL A 43 5.37 -0.27 1.83
CA VAL A 43 5.44 -0.53 3.27
C VAL A 43 6.51 -1.57 3.55
N GLY A 44 7.39 -1.25 4.49
CA GLY A 44 8.35 -2.20 5.05
C GLY A 44 8.14 -2.38 6.54
N ILE A 45 8.17 -3.64 7.00
CA ILE A 45 8.09 -4.03 8.40
C ILE A 45 9.26 -4.96 8.66
N ILE A 46 10.12 -4.60 9.60
CA ILE A 46 11.25 -5.44 10.04
C ILE A 46 11.12 -5.63 11.55
N VAL A 47 10.83 -6.85 11.95
CA VAL A 47 10.70 -7.25 13.36
C VAL A 47 12.02 -7.84 13.82
N CYS A 48 12.62 -7.30 14.87
CA CYS A 48 13.81 -7.86 15.50
C CYS A 48 13.38 -8.86 16.58
N THR A 49 13.58 -10.14 16.33
CA THR A 49 13.21 -11.23 17.25
C THR A 49 14.35 -11.66 18.16
N SER A 50 15.60 -11.36 17.80
CA SER A 50 16.80 -11.59 18.62
C SER A 50 17.91 -10.62 18.23
N GLY A 51 18.79 -10.30 19.16
CA GLY A 51 19.94 -9.43 18.93
C GLY A 51 19.57 -7.99 18.61
N SER A 52 20.30 -7.38 17.69
CA SER A 52 20.07 -6.00 17.26
C SER A 52 20.66 -5.73 15.88
N PHE A 53 20.13 -4.71 15.19
CA PHE A 53 20.70 -4.19 13.96
C PHE A 53 20.56 -2.67 13.89
N SER A 54 21.41 -2.03 13.09
CA SER A 54 21.34 -0.61 12.78
C SER A 54 21.21 -0.40 11.29
N PHE A 55 20.52 0.65 10.90
CA PHE A 55 20.37 1.05 9.51
C PHE A 55 20.25 2.57 9.40
N THR A 56 20.61 3.12 8.26
CA THR A 56 20.32 4.50 7.90
C THR A 56 19.07 4.58 7.03
N CYS A 57 18.18 5.51 7.33
CA CYS A 57 17.01 5.81 6.52
C CYS A 57 16.93 7.32 6.30
N GLU A 58 16.94 7.75 5.04
CA GLU A 58 16.97 9.17 4.65
C GLU A 58 18.06 9.98 5.38
N GLY A 59 19.24 9.37 5.60
CA GLY A 59 20.37 9.99 6.28
C GLY A 59 20.31 10.02 7.81
N VAL A 60 19.28 9.45 8.42
CA VAL A 60 19.16 9.30 9.88
C VAL A 60 19.48 7.84 10.25
N GLU A 61 20.32 7.64 11.27
CA GLU A 61 20.65 6.32 11.81
C GLU A 61 19.58 5.89 12.82
N TYR A 62 19.13 4.64 12.67
CA TYR A 62 18.19 3.97 13.57
C TYR A 62 18.83 2.70 14.10
N GLN A 63 18.54 2.37 15.35
CA GLN A 63 18.90 1.11 15.97
C GLN A 63 17.62 0.37 16.35
N VAL A 64 17.60 -0.94 16.13
CA VAL A 64 16.48 -1.84 16.43
C VAL A 64 17.02 -2.98 17.27
N ALA A 65 16.45 -3.18 18.44
CA ALA A 65 16.81 -4.24 19.37
C ALA A 65 15.71 -5.32 19.41
N THR A 66 16.00 -6.41 20.09
CA THR A 66 15.04 -7.50 20.33
C THR A 66 13.72 -6.96 20.88
N GLY A 67 12.59 -7.38 20.29
CA GLY A 67 11.25 -6.94 20.64
C GLY A 67 10.83 -5.61 20.02
N GLU A 68 11.68 -5.01 19.19
CA GLU A 68 11.33 -3.81 18.45
C GLU A 68 11.00 -4.11 16.98
N THR A 69 10.11 -3.31 16.44
CA THR A 69 9.70 -3.35 15.04
C THR A 69 10.02 -2.02 14.37
N ALA A 70 10.72 -2.08 13.23
CA ALA A 70 10.92 -0.95 12.34
C ALA A 70 9.84 -0.91 11.27
N PHE A 71 9.12 0.20 11.19
CA PHE A 71 8.14 0.50 10.14
C PHE A 71 8.74 1.49 9.16
N LEU A 72 8.86 1.09 7.90
CA LEU A 72 9.44 1.89 6.82
C LEU A 72 8.33 2.40 5.91
N SER A 73 8.36 3.69 5.59
CA SER A 73 7.35 4.37 4.78
C SER A 73 7.60 4.20 3.28
N HIS A 74 6.58 4.51 2.48
CA HIS A 74 6.67 4.53 1.02
C HIS A 74 7.80 5.42 0.51
N GLY A 75 8.56 4.90 -0.44
CA GLY A 75 9.57 5.65 -1.20
C GLY A 75 10.84 5.98 -0.43
N VAL A 76 10.99 5.49 0.81
CA VAL A 76 12.22 5.73 1.58
C VAL A 76 13.35 4.81 1.11
N CYS A 77 14.57 5.34 1.22
CA CYS A 77 15.79 4.57 1.06
C CYS A 77 16.36 4.19 2.41
N PHE A 78 16.66 2.91 2.60
CA PHE A 78 17.39 2.48 3.78
C PHE A 78 18.60 1.61 3.43
N THR A 79 19.55 1.54 4.35
CA THR A 79 20.77 0.73 4.20
C THR A 79 21.12 0.17 5.57
N VAL A 80 21.22 -1.16 5.68
CA VAL A 80 21.70 -1.83 6.91
C VAL A 80 23.19 -1.53 7.08
N THR A 81 23.57 -1.06 8.24
CA THR A 81 24.94 -0.63 8.54
C THR A 81 25.68 -1.58 9.48
N ARG A 82 24.98 -2.12 10.46
CA ARG A 82 25.56 -3.02 11.48
C ARG A 82 24.50 -3.99 11.99
N HIS A 83 24.95 -5.13 12.50
CA HIS A 83 24.11 -6.08 13.22
C HIS A 83 24.94 -6.85 14.25
N SER A 84 24.31 -7.34 15.31
CA SER A 84 24.91 -8.27 16.26
C SER A 84 25.10 -9.65 15.64
N ALA A 85 25.93 -10.48 16.21
CA ALA A 85 26.19 -11.82 15.69
C ALA A 85 24.99 -12.78 15.84
N ASP A 86 24.14 -12.50 16.83
CA ASP A 86 22.96 -13.30 17.22
C ASP A 86 21.63 -12.71 16.72
N TYR A 87 21.68 -11.77 15.77
CA TYR A 87 20.45 -11.15 15.28
C TYR A 87 19.57 -12.12 14.52
N SER A 88 18.29 -11.94 14.69
CA SER A 88 17.25 -12.63 13.95
C SER A 88 16.10 -11.67 13.66
N VAL A 89 15.63 -11.65 12.43
CA VAL A 89 14.61 -10.72 11.98
C VAL A 89 13.53 -11.40 11.15
N VAL A 90 12.35 -10.80 11.14
CA VAL A 90 11.27 -11.11 10.21
C VAL A 90 11.05 -9.88 9.32
N ILE A 91 10.94 -10.09 8.02
CA ILE A 91 10.79 -9.03 7.04
C ILE A 91 9.48 -9.22 6.27
N ILE A 92 8.69 -8.15 6.20
CA ILE A 92 7.47 -8.08 5.37
C ILE A 92 7.53 -6.77 4.58
N LEU A 93 7.61 -6.90 3.26
CA LEU A 93 7.54 -5.79 2.31
C LEU A 93 6.30 -5.97 1.45
N TYR A 94 5.50 -4.93 1.26
CA TYR A 94 4.34 -5.05 0.38
C TYR A 94 3.90 -3.72 -0.23
N ARG A 95 3.23 -3.83 -1.37
CA ARG A 95 2.59 -2.71 -2.05
C ARG A 95 1.14 -2.57 -1.58
N VAL A 96 0.77 -1.38 -1.14
CA VAL A 96 -0.61 -1.08 -0.73
C VAL A 96 -1.58 -1.25 -1.90
N ASP A 97 -1.11 -1.08 -3.14
CA ASP A 97 -1.91 -1.28 -4.35
C ASP A 97 -2.48 -2.70 -4.46
N SER A 98 -1.78 -3.71 -3.91
CA SER A 98 -2.23 -5.12 -3.94
C SER A 98 -3.50 -5.38 -3.12
N ILE A 99 -3.82 -4.52 -2.16
CA ILE A 99 -5.04 -4.61 -1.33
C ILE A 99 -5.95 -3.39 -1.45
N ARG A 100 -5.60 -2.41 -2.29
CA ARG A 100 -6.31 -1.13 -2.38
C ARG A 100 -7.78 -1.27 -2.76
N ASP A 101 -8.11 -2.20 -3.62
CA ASP A 101 -9.48 -2.48 -4.06
C ASP A 101 -10.34 -3.10 -2.98
N ILE A 102 -9.76 -3.93 -2.08
CA ILE A 102 -10.44 -4.53 -0.94
C ILE A 102 -10.37 -3.64 0.31
N LEU A 103 -9.28 -2.91 0.51
CA LEU A 103 -9.15 -1.94 1.60
C LEU A 103 -10.19 -0.81 1.45
N GLY A 104 -10.56 -0.50 0.21
CA GLY A 104 -11.48 0.59 -0.12
C GLY A 104 -10.96 1.96 0.32
N ASN A 105 -11.83 2.97 0.24
CA ASN A 105 -11.57 4.30 0.82
C ASN A 105 -11.93 4.34 2.31
N THR A 106 -11.61 3.27 3.05
CA THR A 106 -12.01 3.15 4.44
C THR A 106 -11.11 3.99 5.34
N VAL A 107 -11.68 4.44 6.45
CA VAL A 107 -10.97 5.11 7.56
C VAL A 107 -9.70 4.34 7.97
N VAL A 108 -9.73 3.02 7.85
CA VAL A 108 -8.63 2.14 8.23
C VAL A 108 -7.42 2.29 7.32
N GLY A 109 -7.62 2.25 6.00
CA GLY A 109 -6.53 2.45 5.04
C GLY A 109 -5.85 3.80 5.20
N MET A 110 -6.65 4.82 5.53
CA MET A 110 -6.14 6.18 5.76
C MET A 110 -5.37 6.30 7.07
N LYS A 111 -5.90 5.73 8.17
CA LYS A 111 -5.17 5.68 9.44
C LYS A 111 -3.87 4.89 9.31
N PHE A 112 -3.87 3.81 8.56
CA PHE A 112 -2.66 3.06 8.27
C PHE A 112 -1.64 3.93 7.52
N MET A 113 -2.07 4.66 6.49
CA MET A 113 -1.21 5.60 5.77
C MET A 113 -0.72 6.75 6.66
N GLU A 114 -1.51 7.21 7.62
CA GLU A 114 -1.08 8.22 8.60
C GLU A 114 0.02 7.70 9.51
N PHE A 115 -0.05 6.43 9.95
CA PHE A 115 1.01 5.80 10.72
C PHE A 115 2.30 5.58 9.93
N VAL A 116 2.17 5.27 8.65
CA VAL A 116 3.31 4.92 7.79
C VAL A 116 3.94 6.17 7.14
N ASN A 117 3.20 7.27 7.00
CA ASN A 117 3.60 8.39 6.13
C ASN A 117 4.18 9.67 6.82
N PRO A 118 4.09 9.95 8.13
CA PRO A 118 4.60 11.22 8.62
C PRO A 118 6.10 11.22 8.96
N LYS A 119 6.72 10.04 9.06
CA LYS A 119 8.16 9.89 9.29
C LYS A 119 8.71 8.81 8.36
N PRO A 120 9.93 8.96 7.85
CA PRO A 120 10.55 7.96 6.97
C PRO A 120 10.65 6.58 7.63
N CYS A 121 10.87 6.55 8.95
CA CYS A 121 10.91 5.33 9.74
C CYS A 121 10.38 5.58 11.16
N ARG A 122 9.75 4.54 11.72
CA ARG A 122 9.41 4.46 13.15
C ARG A 122 9.95 3.15 13.71
N VAL A 123 10.64 3.22 14.84
CA VAL A 123 11.08 2.06 15.61
C VAL A 123 10.34 2.07 16.94
N MET A 124 9.70 0.95 17.30
CA MET A 124 8.93 0.84 18.52
C MET A 124 8.78 -0.60 18.99
N HIS A 125 8.61 -0.79 20.29
CA HIS A 125 8.14 -2.05 20.84
C HIS A 125 6.67 -2.24 20.55
N THR A 126 6.32 -3.32 19.87
CA THR A 126 4.93 -3.64 19.55
C THR A 126 4.31 -4.60 20.57
N GLY A 127 5.12 -5.47 21.17
CA GLY A 127 4.66 -6.57 22.03
C GLY A 127 3.89 -7.65 21.25
N HIS A 128 4.04 -7.66 19.93
CA HIS A 128 3.31 -8.53 19.01
C HIS A 128 4.24 -9.22 18.00
N GLU A 129 5.50 -9.45 18.36
CA GLU A 129 6.55 -9.98 17.47
C GLU A 129 6.19 -11.38 16.95
N ASP A 130 5.69 -12.24 17.85
CA ASP A 130 5.25 -13.61 17.51
C ASP A 130 4.09 -13.58 16.51
N GLU A 131 3.16 -12.67 16.72
CA GLU A 131 2.00 -12.51 15.83
C GLU A 131 2.41 -12.02 14.44
N LEU A 132 3.30 -11.04 14.35
CA LEU A 132 3.84 -10.56 13.08
C LEU A 132 4.67 -11.65 12.37
N THR A 133 5.38 -12.48 13.13
CA THR A 133 6.09 -13.65 12.61
C THR A 133 5.13 -14.67 12.00
N HIS A 134 4.01 -14.96 12.65
CA HIS A 134 2.98 -15.85 12.09
C HIS A 134 2.36 -15.30 10.80
N TYR A 135 2.10 -13.99 10.73
CA TYR A 135 1.64 -13.37 9.49
C TYR A 135 2.65 -13.54 8.35
N SER A 136 3.94 -13.38 8.63
CA SER A 136 4.96 -13.57 7.60
C SER A 136 5.01 -15.01 7.10
N GLN A 137 4.88 -15.99 7.99
CA GLN A 137 4.83 -17.42 7.63
C GLN A 137 3.62 -17.75 6.75
N LEU A 138 2.42 -17.25 7.12
CA LEU A 138 1.21 -17.44 6.33
C LEU A 138 1.29 -16.80 4.95
N LEU A 139 1.82 -15.57 4.87
CA LEU A 139 2.02 -14.87 3.61
C LEU A 139 3.04 -15.56 2.71
N ALA A 140 4.07 -16.18 3.30
CA ALA A 140 5.10 -16.92 2.57
C ALA A 140 4.60 -18.30 2.09
N ALA A 141 3.74 -18.98 2.86
CA ALA A 141 3.23 -20.31 2.53
C ALA A 141 2.41 -20.34 1.23
N GLY A 142 1.71 -19.26 0.88
CA GLY A 142 0.95 -19.13 -0.36
C GLY A 142 1.80 -18.84 -1.61
N ASN A 143 3.12 -18.83 -1.48
CA ASN A 143 4.03 -18.55 -2.60
C ASN A 143 4.19 -19.80 -3.49
N GLY A 144 4.08 -19.58 -4.79
CA GLY A 144 4.26 -20.64 -5.80
C GLY A 144 2.98 -21.27 -6.31
N ASP A 145 1.85 -21.07 -5.68
CA ASP A 145 0.56 -21.51 -6.19
C ASP A 145 -0.14 -20.36 -6.94
N ALA A 146 -0.09 -20.40 -8.27
CA ALA A 146 -0.64 -19.36 -9.13
C ALA A 146 -2.17 -19.43 -9.27
N ASN A 147 -2.87 -20.21 -8.43
CA ASN A 147 -4.31 -20.28 -8.51
C ASN A 147 -4.98 -19.04 -7.89
N VAL A 148 -6.17 -18.72 -8.39
CA VAL A 148 -6.96 -17.55 -7.97
C VAL A 148 -7.27 -17.55 -6.46
N PHE A 149 -7.44 -18.72 -5.86
CA PHE A 149 -7.74 -18.85 -4.42
C PHE A 149 -6.54 -18.47 -3.56
N ALA A 150 -5.34 -18.98 -3.87
CA ALA A 150 -4.12 -18.66 -3.15
C ALA A 150 -3.77 -17.16 -3.27
N LEU A 151 -3.95 -16.57 -4.45
CA LEU A 151 -3.73 -15.13 -4.64
C LEU A 151 -4.69 -14.31 -3.78
N ASN A 152 -6.00 -14.64 -3.77
CA ASN A 152 -6.97 -13.92 -2.96
C ASN A 152 -6.77 -14.15 -1.46
N GLU A 153 -6.37 -15.36 -1.04
CA GLU A 153 -6.03 -15.66 0.35
C GLU A 153 -4.88 -14.76 0.83
N ARG A 154 -3.77 -14.67 0.09
CA ARG A 154 -2.65 -13.78 0.43
C ARG A 154 -3.09 -12.31 0.54
N ARG A 155 -3.94 -11.83 -0.35
CA ARG A 155 -4.49 -10.46 -0.31
C ARG A 155 -5.35 -10.23 0.94
N LEU A 156 -6.19 -11.20 1.31
CA LEU A 156 -7.02 -11.14 2.53
C LEU A 156 -6.16 -11.22 3.80
N LEU A 157 -5.11 -12.04 3.83
CA LEU A 157 -4.14 -12.10 4.91
C LEU A 157 -3.41 -10.76 5.08
N LEU A 158 -3.00 -10.14 3.97
CA LEU A 158 -2.37 -8.83 3.99
C LEU A 158 -3.33 -7.72 4.46
N LEU A 159 -4.59 -7.80 4.06
CA LEU A 159 -5.63 -6.91 4.57
C LEU A 159 -5.83 -7.11 6.09
N SER A 160 -5.89 -8.35 6.56
CA SER A 160 -5.96 -8.69 7.98
C SER A 160 -4.77 -8.14 8.76
N LEU A 161 -3.54 -8.33 8.26
CA LEU A 161 -2.32 -7.74 8.83
C LEU A 161 -2.43 -6.22 8.91
N THR A 162 -2.91 -5.55 7.87
CA THR A 162 -3.07 -4.10 7.84
C THR A 162 -4.02 -3.62 8.95
N TYR A 163 -5.17 -4.28 9.14
CA TYR A 163 -6.10 -3.98 10.23
C TYR A 163 -5.47 -4.23 11.60
N ARG A 164 -4.73 -5.33 11.73
CA ARG A 164 -4.04 -5.67 12.98
C ARG A 164 -2.99 -4.63 13.34
N LEU A 165 -2.18 -4.22 12.38
CA LEU A 165 -1.20 -3.15 12.57
C LEU A 165 -1.86 -1.84 13.01
N CYS A 166 -2.98 -1.45 12.39
CA CYS A 166 -3.74 -0.28 12.83
C CYS A 166 -4.20 -0.40 14.30
N SER A 167 -4.63 -1.60 14.72
CA SER A 167 -5.04 -1.85 16.10
C SER A 167 -3.87 -1.74 17.08
N ILE A 168 -2.72 -2.35 16.76
CA ILE A 168 -1.49 -2.30 17.56
C ILE A 168 -1.02 -0.86 17.68
N LEU A 169 -0.86 -0.17 16.57
CA LEU A 169 -0.36 1.20 16.53
C LEU A 169 -1.29 2.17 17.27
N ARG A 170 -2.61 1.97 17.18
CA ARG A 170 -3.58 2.75 17.96
C ARG A 170 -3.42 2.55 19.47
N ALA A 171 -3.17 1.30 19.92
CA ALA A 171 -2.99 1.01 21.33
C ALA A 171 -1.69 1.61 21.89
N LEU A 172 -0.67 1.79 21.04
CA LEU A 172 0.63 2.36 21.41
C LEU A 172 0.68 3.89 21.28
N SER A 173 -0.32 4.51 20.63
CA SER A 173 -0.41 5.97 20.53
C SER A 173 -0.85 6.55 21.86
N THR A 174 -0.08 7.47 22.41
CA THR A 174 -0.47 8.28 23.56
C THR A 174 -1.60 9.24 23.15
N ASP A 175 -2.47 9.60 24.09
CA ASP A 175 -3.73 10.37 23.89
C ASP A 175 -3.64 11.67 23.05
N GLY A 176 -2.44 12.17 22.76
CA GLY A 176 -2.22 13.34 21.89
C GLY A 176 -2.17 13.06 20.40
N ASP A 177 -1.94 11.80 19.99
CA ASP A 177 -1.82 11.38 18.56
C ASP A 177 -3.13 10.79 17.98
N ASN A 178 -4.20 10.75 18.77
CA ASN A 178 -5.44 10.02 18.43
C ASN A 178 -6.44 10.79 17.55
N GLU A 179 -6.28 12.09 17.37
CA GLU A 179 -7.09 12.82 16.38
C GLU A 179 -6.43 12.71 14.99
N PRO A 180 -7.19 12.28 13.98
CA PRO A 180 -6.69 12.32 12.61
C PRO A 180 -6.23 13.74 12.31
N SER A 181 -5.03 13.91 11.75
CA SER A 181 -4.58 15.25 11.41
C SER A 181 -5.66 15.92 10.53
N ARG A 182 -5.92 17.21 10.73
CA ARG A 182 -6.90 17.97 9.95
C ARG A 182 -6.73 17.80 8.43
N LYS A 183 -5.50 17.50 7.99
CA LYS A 183 -5.18 17.18 6.60
C LYS A 183 -5.77 15.84 6.18
N LEU A 184 -5.66 14.84 7.02
CA LEU A 184 -6.18 13.50 6.74
C LEU A 184 -7.72 13.50 6.75
N GLU A 185 -8.34 14.16 7.72
CA GLU A 185 -9.81 14.32 7.75
C GLU A 185 -10.31 15.00 6.47
N THR A 186 -9.63 16.06 6.03
CA THR A 186 -9.97 16.75 4.77
C THR A 186 -9.79 15.82 3.57
N TYR A 187 -8.71 15.03 3.55
CA TYR A 187 -8.48 14.05 2.49
C TYR A 187 -9.58 12.96 2.48
N MET A 188 -10.02 12.49 3.64
CA MET A 188 -11.13 11.53 3.75
C MET A 188 -12.44 12.08 3.17
N ARG A 189 -12.78 13.30 3.53
CA ARG A 189 -13.95 14.00 2.99
C ARG A 189 -13.86 14.14 1.47
N LEU A 190 -12.66 14.46 0.96
CA LEU A 190 -12.42 14.49 -0.48
C LEU A 190 -12.69 13.13 -1.13
N MET A 191 -12.17 12.03 -0.56
CA MET A 191 -12.36 10.69 -1.14
C MET A 191 -13.83 10.30 -1.17
N GLN A 192 -14.62 10.62 -0.12
CA GLN A 192 -16.06 10.41 -0.10
C GLN A 192 -16.77 11.22 -1.20
N LEU A 193 -16.36 12.49 -1.39
CA LEU A 193 -16.91 13.33 -2.46
C LEU A 193 -16.56 12.79 -3.84
N ILE A 194 -15.33 12.29 -4.03
CA ILE A 194 -14.92 11.65 -5.29
C ILE A 194 -15.78 10.42 -5.54
N ASP A 195 -15.92 9.52 -4.58
CA ASP A 195 -16.74 8.30 -4.73
C ASP A 195 -18.20 8.59 -5.09
N SER A 196 -18.73 9.70 -4.63
CA SER A 196 -20.12 10.11 -4.91
C SER A 196 -20.28 10.86 -6.24
N HIS A 197 -19.23 11.50 -6.77
CA HIS A 197 -19.38 12.46 -7.87
C HIS A 197 -18.36 12.29 -9.02
N TYR A 198 -17.52 11.26 -9.00
CA TYR A 198 -16.45 11.09 -10.01
C TYR A 198 -16.96 11.01 -11.46
N ALA A 199 -18.19 10.54 -11.66
CA ALA A 199 -18.75 10.40 -13.01
C ALA A 199 -19.11 11.77 -13.60
N GLU A 200 -19.70 12.67 -12.82
CA GLU A 200 -20.17 13.96 -13.26
C GLU A 200 -19.07 15.04 -13.13
N GLU A 201 -18.28 14.98 -12.06
CA GLU A 201 -17.37 16.06 -11.69
C GLU A 201 -15.90 15.60 -11.74
N ARG A 202 -15.13 16.20 -12.65
CA ARG A 202 -13.72 15.84 -12.91
C ARG A 202 -12.74 16.93 -12.53
N GLY A 203 -13.23 18.12 -12.22
CA GLY A 203 -12.42 19.31 -11.94
C GLY A 203 -12.10 19.48 -10.45
N VAL A 204 -10.85 19.84 -10.13
CA VAL A 204 -10.41 20.10 -8.74
C VAL A 204 -11.26 21.19 -8.06
N ARG A 205 -11.76 22.17 -8.82
CA ARG A 205 -12.52 23.30 -8.31
C ARG A 205 -13.79 22.87 -7.60
N TYR A 206 -14.56 21.95 -8.18
CA TYR A 206 -15.77 21.41 -7.58
C TYR A 206 -15.51 20.84 -6.17
N TYR A 207 -14.50 20.00 -6.04
CA TYR A 207 -14.14 19.37 -4.77
C TYR A 207 -13.61 20.39 -3.75
N ALA A 208 -12.83 21.36 -4.21
CA ALA A 208 -12.31 22.43 -3.36
C ALA A 208 -13.45 23.29 -2.79
N ASP A 209 -14.40 23.69 -3.63
CA ASP A 209 -15.57 24.50 -3.23
C ASP A 209 -16.43 23.74 -2.19
N ARG A 210 -16.65 22.41 -2.40
CA ARG A 210 -17.41 21.56 -1.45
C ARG A 210 -16.70 21.37 -0.11
N LEU A 211 -15.39 21.44 -0.08
CA LEU A 211 -14.57 21.34 1.13
C LEU A 211 -14.28 22.71 1.76
N CYS A 212 -14.78 23.80 1.19
CA CYS A 212 -14.49 25.17 1.60
C CYS A 212 -12.98 25.49 1.60
N LEU A 213 -12.26 25.00 0.58
CA LEU A 213 -10.83 25.16 0.41
C LEU A 213 -10.49 25.82 -0.94
N SER A 214 -9.33 26.45 -1.03
CA SER A 214 -8.82 26.86 -2.34
C SER A 214 -8.32 25.64 -3.15
N PRO A 215 -8.50 25.62 -4.49
CA PRO A 215 -7.97 24.54 -5.34
C PRO A 215 -6.46 24.29 -5.17
N LYS A 216 -5.69 25.37 -4.95
CA LYS A 216 -4.26 25.29 -4.68
C LYS A 216 -3.94 24.57 -3.38
N TYR A 217 -4.64 24.92 -2.31
CA TYR A 217 -4.44 24.27 -1.01
C TYR A 217 -4.85 22.80 -1.05
N LEU A 218 -6.02 22.48 -1.64
CA LEU A 218 -6.47 21.09 -1.81
C LEU A 218 -5.46 20.25 -2.61
N THR A 219 -4.92 20.80 -3.71
CA THR A 219 -3.92 20.11 -4.51
C THR A 219 -2.64 19.82 -3.72
N MET A 220 -2.15 20.80 -2.93
CA MET A 220 -0.98 20.61 -2.07
C MET A 220 -1.24 19.56 -0.99
N LEU A 221 -2.40 19.62 -0.33
CA LEU A 221 -2.81 18.68 0.71
C LEU A 221 -2.86 17.25 0.16
N VAL A 222 -3.56 17.04 -0.96
CA VAL A 222 -3.71 15.74 -1.59
C VAL A 222 -2.34 15.16 -1.99
N LYS A 223 -1.48 15.99 -2.56
CA LYS A 223 -0.13 15.58 -2.95
C LYS A 223 0.71 15.20 -1.73
N SER A 224 0.58 15.92 -0.61
CA SER A 224 1.31 15.61 0.64
C SER A 224 0.83 14.33 1.32
N VAL A 225 -0.45 13.96 1.16
CA VAL A 225 -1.06 12.79 1.80
C VAL A 225 -0.94 11.53 0.94
N SER A 226 -1.11 11.66 -0.38
CA SER A 226 -1.24 10.49 -1.27
C SER A 226 -0.25 10.46 -2.45
N GLY A 227 0.60 11.47 -2.58
CA GLY A 227 1.47 11.63 -3.74
C GLY A 227 0.74 11.93 -5.07
N ASN A 228 -0.62 11.88 -5.08
CA ASN A 228 -1.43 12.07 -6.27
C ASN A 228 -1.99 13.50 -6.36
N THR A 229 -2.44 13.89 -7.56
CA THR A 229 -3.30 15.04 -7.73
C THR A 229 -4.78 14.65 -7.56
N VAL A 230 -5.66 15.62 -7.24
CA VAL A 230 -7.11 15.38 -7.18
C VAL A 230 -7.62 14.75 -8.48
N GLN A 231 -7.17 15.25 -9.63
CA GLN A 231 -7.57 14.72 -10.94
C GLN A 231 -7.14 13.28 -11.14
N GLN A 232 -5.94 12.89 -10.68
CA GLN A 232 -5.49 11.50 -10.72
C GLN A 232 -6.37 10.58 -9.85
N LEU A 233 -6.80 11.05 -8.67
CA LEU A 233 -7.70 10.29 -7.81
C LEU A 233 -9.07 10.09 -8.48
N VAL A 234 -9.63 11.13 -9.09
CA VAL A 234 -10.88 11.04 -9.85
C VAL A 234 -10.74 10.07 -11.02
N PHE A 235 -9.65 10.15 -11.78
CA PHE A 235 -9.40 9.24 -12.90
C PHE A 235 -9.24 7.78 -12.45
N LYS A 236 -8.61 7.55 -11.30
CA LYS A 236 -8.54 6.21 -10.69
C LYS A 236 -9.93 5.67 -10.33
N ALA A 237 -10.80 6.50 -9.75
CA ALA A 237 -12.17 6.12 -9.42
C ALA A 237 -12.98 5.76 -10.68
N ILE A 238 -12.91 6.59 -11.72
CA ILE A 238 -13.53 6.31 -13.02
C ILE A 238 -13.01 5.00 -13.63
N THR A 239 -11.69 4.80 -13.61
CA THR A 239 -11.06 3.60 -14.18
C THR A 239 -11.49 2.34 -13.44
N LYS A 240 -11.51 2.37 -12.10
CA LYS A 240 -11.96 1.26 -11.25
C LYS A 240 -13.41 0.87 -11.60
N LYS A 241 -14.31 1.86 -11.72
CA LYS A 241 -15.70 1.61 -12.10
C LYS A 241 -15.84 1.10 -13.53
N ALA A 242 -15.05 1.65 -14.45
CA ALA A 242 -15.03 1.20 -15.84
C ALA A 242 -14.60 -0.27 -15.95
N VAL A 243 -13.51 -0.65 -15.29
CA VAL A 243 -13.04 -2.03 -15.22
C VAL A 243 -14.13 -2.94 -14.67
N SER A 244 -14.73 -2.58 -13.54
CA SER A 244 -15.83 -3.35 -12.94
C SER A 244 -16.98 -3.55 -13.93
N LEU A 245 -17.48 -2.49 -14.60
CA LEU A 245 -18.57 -2.60 -15.56
C LEU A 245 -18.21 -3.46 -16.78
N ILE A 246 -16.98 -3.37 -17.27
CA ILE A 246 -16.49 -4.15 -18.41
C ILE A 246 -16.42 -5.64 -18.08
N THR A 247 -16.02 -6.01 -16.86
CA THR A 247 -15.78 -7.40 -16.45
C THR A 247 -17.01 -8.07 -15.88
N THR A 248 -17.89 -7.33 -15.21
CA THR A 248 -19.01 -7.92 -14.47
C THR A 248 -20.38 -7.73 -15.16
N THR A 249 -20.44 -7.07 -16.32
CA THR A 249 -21.69 -6.81 -17.03
C THR A 249 -21.56 -7.00 -18.53
N ASP A 250 -22.68 -7.32 -19.19
CA ASP A 250 -22.79 -7.40 -20.66
C ASP A 250 -23.05 -6.06 -21.34
N LYS A 251 -22.95 -4.94 -20.60
CA LYS A 251 -23.19 -3.59 -21.15
C LYS A 251 -22.24 -3.30 -22.30
N SER A 252 -22.75 -2.70 -23.36
CA SER A 252 -21.94 -2.22 -24.46
C SER A 252 -20.97 -1.11 -24.01
N ILE A 253 -19.89 -0.94 -24.74
CA ILE A 253 -18.91 0.14 -24.44
C ILE A 253 -19.57 1.53 -24.52
N LYS A 254 -20.62 1.68 -25.33
CA LYS A 254 -21.40 2.92 -25.42
C LYS A 254 -22.19 3.15 -24.11
N GLU A 255 -22.90 2.16 -23.62
CA GLU A 255 -23.65 2.26 -22.35
C GLU A 255 -22.71 2.53 -21.15
N ILE A 256 -21.52 1.92 -21.14
CA ILE A 256 -20.53 2.19 -20.11
C ILE A 256 -20.02 3.64 -20.20
N ALA A 257 -19.79 4.15 -21.42
CA ALA A 257 -19.42 5.54 -21.63
C ALA A 257 -20.51 6.50 -21.14
N ASP A 258 -21.78 6.19 -21.40
CA ASP A 258 -22.92 6.99 -20.92
C ASP A 258 -23.03 6.97 -19.38
N ILE A 259 -22.91 5.80 -18.75
CA ILE A 259 -22.92 5.66 -17.26
C ILE A 259 -21.79 6.47 -16.62
N LEU A 260 -20.62 6.52 -17.26
CA LEU A 260 -19.45 7.23 -16.74
C LEU A 260 -19.39 8.69 -17.24
N ASN A 261 -20.49 9.17 -17.82
CA ASN A 261 -20.64 10.54 -18.29
C ASN A 261 -19.51 10.99 -19.24
N PHE A 262 -19.21 10.14 -20.24
CA PHE A 262 -18.34 10.51 -21.36
C PHE A 262 -19.18 10.99 -22.54
N PRO A 263 -18.69 11.98 -23.30
CA PRO A 263 -19.43 12.50 -24.45
C PRO A 263 -19.79 11.44 -25.51
N ASN A 264 -18.97 10.40 -25.64
CA ASN A 264 -19.19 9.27 -26.54
C ASN A 264 -18.23 8.11 -26.23
N ALA A 265 -18.47 6.95 -26.84
CA ALA A 265 -17.65 5.76 -26.67
C ALA A 265 -16.19 5.94 -27.12
N SER A 266 -15.92 6.81 -28.09
CA SER A 266 -14.54 7.09 -28.55
C SER A 266 -13.74 7.84 -27.50
N ALA A 267 -14.32 8.87 -26.87
CA ALA A 267 -13.70 9.61 -25.77
C ALA A 267 -13.41 8.70 -24.57
N PHE A 268 -14.37 7.84 -24.23
CA PHE A 268 -14.17 6.80 -23.19
C PHE A 268 -13.06 5.82 -23.58
N GLY A 269 -13.05 5.32 -24.79
CA GLY A 269 -12.03 4.38 -25.30
C GLY A 269 -10.62 4.96 -25.22
N THR A 270 -10.47 6.24 -25.59
CA THR A 270 -9.19 6.97 -25.48
C THR A 270 -8.74 7.14 -24.03
N PHE A 271 -9.67 7.54 -23.16
CA PHE A 271 -9.41 7.65 -21.72
C PHE A 271 -8.98 6.30 -21.12
N PHE A 272 -9.77 5.26 -21.37
CA PHE A 272 -9.52 3.93 -20.83
C PHE A 272 -8.17 3.38 -21.28
N LYS A 273 -7.87 3.48 -22.58
CA LYS A 273 -6.57 3.06 -23.14
C LYS A 273 -5.41 3.80 -22.50
N LYS A 274 -5.56 5.10 -22.21
CA LYS A 274 -4.53 5.90 -21.53
C LYS A 274 -4.32 5.44 -20.10
N GLN A 275 -5.37 5.02 -19.37
CA GLN A 275 -5.26 4.62 -17.96
C GLN A 275 -4.82 3.15 -17.79
N VAL A 276 -5.27 2.25 -18.68
CA VAL A 276 -5.12 0.79 -18.55
C VAL A 276 -4.11 0.20 -19.54
N GLY A 277 -3.69 0.99 -20.54
CA GLY A 277 -2.73 0.55 -21.56
C GLY A 277 -3.38 -0.17 -22.77
N MET A 278 -4.65 -0.56 -22.70
CA MET A 278 -5.35 -1.25 -23.81
C MET A 278 -6.79 -0.76 -23.97
N SER A 279 -7.41 -1.06 -25.12
CA SER A 279 -8.79 -0.66 -25.39
C SER A 279 -9.78 -1.41 -24.50
N PRO A 280 -10.98 -0.83 -24.20
CA PRO A 280 -12.02 -1.50 -23.42
C PRO A 280 -12.46 -2.84 -24.04
N ILE A 281 -12.52 -2.92 -25.38
CA ILE A 281 -12.90 -4.13 -26.09
C ILE A 281 -11.87 -5.23 -25.88
N ASN A 282 -10.58 -4.90 -26.06
CA ASN A 282 -9.49 -5.86 -25.85
C ASN A 282 -9.41 -6.31 -24.38
N TYR A 283 -9.70 -5.41 -23.44
CA TYR A 283 -9.74 -5.73 -22.03
C TYR A 283 -10.82 -6.76 -21.72
N ARG A 284 -12.04 -6.58 -22.27
CA ARG A 284 -13.15 -7.54 -22.13
C ARG A 284 -12.83 -8.91 -22.74
N GLN A 285 -12.18 -8.93 -23.91
CA GLN A 285 -11.83 -10.18 -24.59
C GLN A 285 -10.75 -11.01 -23.86
N LYS A 286 -9.89 -10.36 -23.10
CA LYS A 286 -8.86 -11.05 -22.29
C LYS A 286 -9.40 -11.67 -21.00
N GLY A 287 -10.68 -11.48 -20.73
CA GLY A 287 -11.34 -12.07 -19.54
C GLY A 287 -11.25 -11.19 -18.30
N GLY A 288 -10.89 -9.92 -18.46
CA GLY A 288 -10.76 -8.98 -17.33
C GLY A 288 -9.63 -9.37 -16.44
#